data_aecbfbc245af893fe5f5bdf051449abe
#
_entry.id   aecbfbc245af893fe5f5bdf051449abe
#
_cell.length_a   1.000
_cell.length_b   1.000
_cell.length_c   1.000
_cell.angle_alpha   90.00
_cell.angle_beta   90.00
_cell.angle_gamma   90.00
#
_symmetry.space_group_name_H-M   'P 1'
#
loop_
_entity.id
_entity.type
_entity.pdbx_description
1 polymer ?
#
loop_
_entity_poly.entity_id
_entity_poly.type
_entity_poly.pdbx_seq_one_letter_code
_entity_poly.pdbx_strand_id
1 'polypeptide(L)'
;MDNGESSYRRFIEGDQSAFDELMDAYRDRLIFFIKGYVRSAEEAQDIAMDTFVEILVHPGRFRFKSSFKTYIYSVARHKAIDFLRKKRTVPDEGEEIWDESAIDSFYRGEDAKTVRECMDRLSGDDRTVLYLVYFEEVDGDGAAKIMGKSKKQLANLLYRAKQALKTELEKEGFCYEDR
;
A
#
# COMPACT_ATOMS: atom_id res chain seq x y z
N MET A 1 15.47 5.89 -8.65
CA MET A 1 14.46 6.82 -8.07
C MET A 1 14.80 7.02 -6.61
N ASP A 2 14.78 8.25 -6.13
CA ASP A 2 14.90 8.52 -4.70
C ASP A 2 13.70 7.90 -3.98
N ASN A 3 13.97 6.97 -3.06
CA ASN A 3 12.94 6.28 -2.28
C ASN A 3 12.44 7.12 -1.09
N GLY A 4 12.47 8.45 -1.18
CA GLY A 4 12.08 9.39 -0.13
C GLY A 4 13.11 9.52 1.00
N GLU A 5 14.24 8.83 0.93
CA GLU A 5 15.27 8.87 1.97
C GLU A 5 16.01 10.21 1.98
N SER A 6 16.27 10.79 0.81
CA SER A 6 16.91 12.10 0.67
C SER A 6 16.02 13.21 1.23
N SER A 7 14.73 13.24 0.86
CA SER A 7 13.78 14.22 1.40
C SER A 7 13.60 14.03 2.91
N TYR A 8 13.59 12.78 3.41
CA TYR A 8 13.50 12.55 4.84
C TYR A 8 14.75 13.04 5.60
N ARG A 9 15.97 12.86 5.05
CA ARG A 9 17.20 13.40 5.64
C ARG A 9 17.15 14.93 5.75
N ARG A 10 16.78 15.62 4.68
CA ARG A 10 16.61 17.07 4.66
C ARG A 10 15.57 17.52 5.69
N PHE A 11 14.46 16.80 5.80
CA PHE A 11 13.42 17.10 6.79
C PHE A 11 13.96 17.03 8.21
N ILE A 12 14.69 15.98 8.62
CA ILE A 12 15.24 15.88 9.98
C ILE A 12 16.39 16.86 10.24
N GLU A 13 17.01 17.42 9.19
CA GLU A 13 17.99 18.50 9.24
C GLU A 13 17.34 19.90 9.32
N GLY A 14 16.00 19.98 9.28
CA GLY A 14 15.24 21.21 9.48
C GLY A 14 14.63 21.81 8.20
N ASP A 15 14.76 21.16 7.06
CA ASP A 15 14.09 21.59 5.82
C ASP A 15 12.62 21.15 5.81
N GLN A 16 11.73 22.07 6.16
CA GLN A 16 10.30 21.84 6.22
C GLN A 16 9.72 21.48 4.84
N SER A 17 10.23 22.05 3.75
CA SER A 17 9.73 21.77 2.39
C SER A 17 9.96 20.33 1.96
N ALA A 18 10.96 19.66 2.52
CA ALA A 18 11.23 18.26 2.26
C ALA A 18 10.14 17.32 2.81
N PHE A 19 9.39 17.74 3.84
CA PHE A 19 8.23 16.99 4.31
C PHE A 19 7.05 17.08 3.33
N ASP A 20 6.82 18.26 2.74
CA ASP A 20 5.80 18.43 1.70
C ASP A 20 6.11 17.55 0.48
N GLU A 21 7.38 17.45 0.07
CA GLU A 21 7.81 16.52 -0.98
C GLU A 21 7.47 15.06 -0.65
N LEU A 22 7.64 14.65 0.62
CA LEU A 22 7.27 13.30 1.07
C LEU A 22 5.76 13.09 1.02
N MET A 23 4.97 14.09 1.44
CA MET A 23 3.52 14.02 1.36
C MET A 23 3.06 13.89 -0.09
N ASP A 24 3.57 14.71 -1.01
CA ASP A 24 3.22 14.67 -2.43
C ASP A 24 3.58 13.33 -3.07
N ALA A 25 4.74 12.77 -2.71
CA ALA A 25 5.22 11.50 -3.25
C ALA A 25 4.44 10.27 -2.76
N TYR A 26 3.95 10.30 -1.51
CA TYR A 26 3.44 9.08 -0.85
C TYR A 26 1.95 9.13 -0.50
N ARG A 27 1.30 10.30 -0.43
CA ARG A 27 -0.08 10.44 0.07
C ARG A 27 -1.06 9.52 -0.67
N ASP A 28 -1.19 9.69 -1.97
CA ASP A 28 -2.17 8.94 -2.76
C ASP A 28 -1.86 7.45 -2.81
N ARG A 29 -0.57 7.12 -2.88
CA ARG A 29 -0.08 5.74 -2.83
C ARG A 29 -0.39 5.05 -1.51
N LEU A 30 -0.23 5.75 -0.38
CA LEU A 30 -0.59 5.23 0.95
C LEU A 30 -2.10 5.07 1.10
N ILE A 31 -2.90 6.03 0.63
CA ILE A 31 -4.36 5.91 0.62
C ILE A 31 -4.77 4.66 -0.15
N PHE A 32 -4.22 4.45 -1.34
CA PHE A 32 -4.49 3.25 -2.14
C PHE A 32 -4.10 1.97 -1.40
N PHE A 33 -2.90 1.93 -0.81
CA PHE A 33 -2.41 0.79 -0.04
C PHE A 33 -3.31 0.49 1.16
N ILE A 34 -3.71 1.53 1.92
CA ILE A 34 -4.55 1.40 3.11
C ILE A 34 -5.96 0.95 2.74
N LYS A 35 -6.51 1.38 1.60
CA LYS A 35 -7.77 0.88 1.05
C LYS A 35 -7.79 -0.65 0.87
N GLY A 36 -6.62 -1.29 0.73
CA GLY A 36 -6.49 -2.74 0.75
C GLY A 36 -6.86 -3.39 2.08
N TYR A 37 -6.88 -2.63 3.16
CA TYR A 37 -7.20 -3.08 4.51
C TYR A 37 -8.56 -2.59 4.99
N VAL A 38 -8.86 -1.31 4.78
CA VAL A 38 -10.12 -0.68 5.18
C VAL A 38 -11.01 -0.44 3.95
N ARG A 39 -12.32 -0.54 4.12
CA ARG A 39 -13.26 -0.42 2.99
C ARG A 39 -13.66 1.02 2.67
N SER A 40 -13.59 1.92 3.65
CA SER A 40 -13.95 3.32 3.49
C SER A 40 -12.77 4.13 2.94
N ALA A 41 -13.05 4.98 1.94
CA ALA A 41 -12.09 5.92 1.40
C ALA A 41 -11.69 6.98 2.44
N GLU A 42 -12.65 7.44 3.24
CA GLU A 42 -12.44 8.40 4.31
C GLU A 42 -11.51 7.82 5.39
N GLU A 43 -11.81 6.60 5.87
CA GLU A 43 -10.92 5.90 6.82
C GLU A 43 -9.51 5.72 6.27
N ALA A 44 -9.36 5.41 4.98
CA ALA A 44 -8.05 5.27 4.36
C ALA A 44 -7.29 6.59 4.30
N GLN A 45 -7.98 7.71 4.03
CA GLN A 45 -7.38 9.05 4.06
C GLN A 45 -6.95 9.44 5.46
N ASP A 46 -7.79 9.22 6.46
CA ASP A 46 -7.48 9.52 7.87
C ASP A 46 -6.26 8.72 8.35
N ILE A 47 -6.20 7.42 8.05
CA ILE A 47 -5.06 6.59 8.42
C ILE A 47 -3.78 7.01 7.69
N ALA A 48 -3.88 7.44 6.42
CA ALA A 48 -2.75 7.98 5.68
C ALA A 48 -2.23 9.28 6.31
N MET A 49 -3.13 10.20 6.66
CA MET A 49 -2.76 11.44 7.37
C MET A 49 -2.15 11.15 8.74
N ASP A 50 -2.73 10.24 9.51
CA ASP A 50 -2.16 9.78 10.78
C ASP A 50 -0.76 9.17 10.63
N THR A 51 -0.48 8.54 9.47
CA THR A 51 0.85 8.02 9.16
C THR A 51 1.86 9.16 9.00
N PHE A 52 1.50 10.23 8.30
CA PHE A 52 2.36 11.42 8.15
C PHE A 52 2.53 12.16 9.47
N VAL A 53 1.47 12.31 10.28
CA VAL A 53 1.55 12.91 11.62
C VAL A 53 2.52 12.12 12.50
N GLU A 54 2.49 10.79 12.47
CA GLU A 54 3.42 9.94 13.21
C GLU A 54 4.88 10.20 12.83
N ILE A 55 5.16 10.38 11.53
CA ILE A 55 6.51 10.67 11.01
C ILE A 55 6.94 12.08 11.41
N LEU A 56 6.03 13.06 11.33
CA LEU A 56 6.28 14.45 11.67
C LEU A 56 6.60 14.64 13.15
N VAL A 57 5.82 13.99 14.02
CA VAL A 57 5.94 14.12 15.49
C VAL A 57 7.11 13.31 16.04
N HIS A 58 7.48 12.23 15.37
CA HIS A 58 8.53 11.32 15.81
C HIS A 58 9.63 11.10 14.76
N PRO A 59 10.32 12.16 14.31
CA PRO A 59 11.30 12.03 13.22
C PRO A 59 12.48 11.12 13.54
N GLY A 60 12.80 10.89 14.83
CA GLY A 60 13.88 9.96 15.23
C GLY A 60 13.54 8.47 15.19
N ARG A 61 12.32 8.08 14.85
CA ARG A 61 11.93 6.66 14.82
C ARG A 61 12.47 5.91 13.60
N PHE A 62 12.64 6.59 12.48
CA PHE A 62 13.30 6.00 11.32
C PHE A 62 14.81 6.00 11.51
N ARG A 63 15.39 4.79 11.60
CA ARG A 63 16.82 4.59 11.90
C ARG A 63 17.65 4.20 10.67
N PHE A 64 17.15 4.40 9.45
CA PHE A 64 17.85 4.05 8.19
C PHE A 64 18.26 2.57 8.08
N LYS A 65 17.56 1.65 8.78
CA LYS A 65 17.78 0.19 8.69
C LYS A 65 17.00 -0.49 7.56
N SER A 66 16.26 0.27 6.79
CA SER A 66 15.52 -0.12 5.58
C SER A 66 15.31 1.13 4.75
N SER A 67 14.80 1.01 3.52
CA SER A 67 14.40 2.20 2.76
C SER A 67 13.30 2.97 3.52
N PHE A 68 13.22 4.28 3.28
CA PHE A 68 12.13 5.10 3.83
C PHE A 68 10.77 4.59 3.35
N LYS A 69 10.68 4.16 2.09
CA LYS A 69 9.48 3.51 1.54
C LYS A 69 9.04 2.33 2.41
N THR A 70 9.92 1.38 2.71
CA THR A 70 9.60 0.23 3.58
C THR A 70 9.12 0.69 4.97
N TYR A 71 9.72 1.74 5.52
CA TYR A 71 9.34 2.28 6.82
C TYR A 71 7.93 2.87 6.80
N ILE A 72 7.62 3.79 5.87
CA ILE A 72 6.33 4.47 5.82
C ILE A 72 5.18 3.50 5.56
N TYR A 73 5.35 2.52 4.65
CA TYR A 73 4.35 1.47 4.41
C TYR A 73 4.16 0.55 5.62
N SER A 74 5.23 0.28 6.39
CA SER A 74 5.11 -0.49 7.64
C SER A 74 4.30 0.27 8.69
N VAL A 75 4.52 1.57 8.84
CA VAL A 75 3.74 2.43 9.75
C VAL A 75 2.27 2.46 9.33
N ALA A 76 2.00 2.71 8.05
CA ALA A 76 0.65 2.74 7.50
C ALA A 76 -0.11 1.42 7.73
N ARG A 77 0.55 0.29 7.48
CA ARG A 77 -0.04 -1.03 7.73
C ARG A 77 -0.37 -1.26 9.21
N HIS A 78 0.53 -0.91 10.11
CA HIS A 78 0.27 -1.06 11.55
C HIS A 78 -0.95 -0.24 11.97
N LYS A 79 -1.04 1.02 11.53
CA LYS A 79 -2.20 1.87 11.81
C LYS A 79 -3.50 1.30 11.24
N ALA A 80 -3.48 0.79 10.01
CA ALA A 80 -4.65 0.15 9.39
C ALA A 80 -5.11 -1.10 10.17
N ILE A 81 -4.17 -1.95 10.58
CA ILE A 81 -4.49 -3.14 11.39
C ILE A 81 -5.03 -2.75 12.77
N ASP A 82 -4.42 -1.75 13.42
CA ASP A 82 -4.88 -1.25 14.71
C ASP A 82 -6.28 -0.64 14.62
N PHE A 83 -6.57 0.08 13.54
CA PHE A 83 -7.89 0.59 13.23
C PHE A 83 -8.92 -0.55 13.11
N LEU A 84 -8.65 -1.57 12.29
CA LEU A 84 -9.51 -2.73 12.12
C LEU A 84 -9.74 -3.50 13.43
N ARG A 85 -8.71 -3.60 14.27
CA ARG A 85 -8.82 -4.25 15.58
C ARG A 85 -9.78 -3.48 16.50
N LYS A 86 -9.70 -2.15 16.49
CA LYS A 86 -10.62 -1.29 17.26
C LYS A 86 -12.05 -1.36 16.73
N LYS A 87 -12.23 -1.33 15.41
CA LYS A 87 -13.53 -1.39 14.73
C LYS A 87 -14.27 -2.71 15.02
N ARG A 88 -13.58 -3.84 15.13
CA ARG A 88 -14.18 -5.14 15.49
C ARG A 88 -14.82 -5.18 16.87
N THR A 89 -14.48 -4.24 17.74
CA THR A 89 -15.08 -4.12 19.08
C THR A 89 -16.37 -3.28 19.11
N VAL A 90 -16.72 -2.65 17.97
CA VAL A 90 -17.94 -1.83 17.79
C VAL A 90 -18.74 -2.44 16.63
N PRO A 91 -20.05 -2.75 16.76
CA PRO A 91 -20.86 -3.22 15.64
C PRO A 91 -20.93 -2.19 14.54
N ASP A 92 -20.65 -2.59 13.31
CA ASP A 92 -20.67 -1.72 12.13
C ASP A 92 -22.03 -1.76 11.46
N GLU A 93 -22.68 -0.62 11.34
CA GLU A 93 -23.88 -0.42 10.53
C GLU A 93 -23.50 0.36 9.26
N GLY A 94 -23.20 -0.33 8.16
CA GLY A 94 -23.15 0.30 6.86
C GLY A 94 -22.08 -0.26 5.90
N GLU A 95 -22.53 -0.75 4.77
CA GLU A 95 -21.71 -0.94 3.57
C GLU A 95 -21.57 0.42 2.86
N GLU A 96 -20.41 1.06 2.94
CA GLU A 96 -20.12 2.24 2.14
C GLU A 96 -19.69 1.83 0.73
N ILE A 97 -20.36 2.42 -0.26
CA ILE A 97 -20.08 2.27 -1.69
C ILE A 97 -18.77 3.01 -2.02
N TRP A 98 -17.88 2.34 -2.73
CA TRP A 98 -16.59 2.87 -3.18
C TRP A 98 -16.73 4.03 -4.16
N ASP A 99 -16.10 5.17 -3.88
CA ASP A 99 -15.84 6.20 -4.88
C ASP A 99 -14.51 5.89 -5.61
N GLU A 100 -14.62 5.52 -6.88
CA GLU A 100 -13.50 5.05 -7.72
C GLU A 100 -12.58 6.18 -8.22
N SER A 101 -12.99 7.45 -8.11
CA SER A 101 -12.38 8.56 -8.87
C SER A 101 -10.95 8.93 -8.48
N ALA A 102 -10.51 8.64 -7.25
CA ALA A 102 -9.17 9.01 -6.76
C ALA A 102 -8.05 8.08 -7.24
N ILE A 103 -8.37 6.95 -7.89
CA ILE A 103 -7.42 5.87 -8.19
C ILE A 103 -7.01 5.84 -9.67
N ASP A 104 -7.78 6.47 -10.55
CA ASP A 104 -7.57 6.45 -12.02
C ASP A 104 -6.22 7.03 -12.46
N SER A 105 -5.55 7.82 -11.60
CA SER A 105 -4.25 8.41 -11.94
C SER A 105 -3.09 7.39 -11.97
N PHE A 106 -3.23 6.24 -11.29
CA PHE A 106 -2.17 5.23 -11.22
C PHE A 106 -2.22 4.21 -12.36
N TYR A 107 -3.40 4.00 -12.94
CA TYR A 107 -3.61 3.04 -14.02
C TYR A 107 -3.88 3.80 -15.32
N ARG A 108 -2.97 3.70 -16.30
CA ARG A 108 -3.12 4.33 -17.60
C ARG A 108 -3.43 3.28 -18.67
N GLY A 109 -4.60 3.42 -19.35
CA GLY A 109 -5.03 2.58 -20.47
C GLY A 109 -6.19 1.65 -20.13
N GLU A 110 -6.84 1.10 -21.17
CA GLU A 110 -8.00 0.21 -21.03
C GLU A 110 -7.65 -1.07 -20.27
N ASP A 111 -6.47 -1.64 -20.52
CA ASP A 111 -5.99 -2.84 -19.81
C ASP A 111 -5.75 -2.59 -18.32
N ALA A 112 -5.38 -1.38 -17.96
CA ALA A 112 -5.10 -0.99 -16.58
C ALA A 112 -6.36 -1.03 -15.69
N LYS A 113 -7.52 -0.65 -16.24
CA LYS A 113 -8.81 -0.74 -15.53
C LYS A 113 -9.16 -2.19 -15.22
N THR A 114 -9.03 -3.07 -16.21
CA THR A 114 -9.32 -4.50 -16.03
C THR A 114 -8.39 -5.15 -15.01
N VAL A 115 -7.09 -4.84 -15.06
CA VAL A 115 -6.12 -5.33 -14.04
C VAL A 115 -6.52 -4.88 -12.64
N ARG A 116 -6.95 -3.64 -12.47
CA ARG A 116 -7.42 -3.12 -11.18
C ARG A 116 -8.64 -3.88 -10.68
N GLU A 117 -9.66 -4.05 -11.51
CA GLU A 117 -10.87 -4.79 -11.16
C GLU A 117 -10.56 -6.23 -10.77
N CYS A 118 -9.62 -6.88 -11.49
CA CYS A 118 -9.13 -8.20 -11.11
C CYS A 118 -8.39 -8.20 -9.77
N MET A 119 -7.56 -7.18 -9.52
CA MET A 119 -6.87 -7.02 -8.23
C MET A 119 -7.86 -6.83 -7.07
N ASP A 120 -8.96 -6.10 -7.27
CA ASP A 120 -9.97 -5.84 -6.24
C ASP A 120 -10.76 -7.10 -5.84
N ARG A 121 -10.83 -8.09 -6.72
CA ARG A 121 -11.44 -9.41 -6.43
C ARG A 121 -10.54 -10.32 -5.61
N LEU A 122 -9.26 -10.00 -5.47
CA LEU A 122 -8.31 -10.81 -4.71
C LEU A 122 -8.50 -10.66 -3.20
N SER A 123 -7.99 -11.63 -2.44
CA SER A 123 -7.87 -11.49 -0.98
C SER A 123 -7.02 -10.28 -0.60
N GLY A 124 -7.25 -9.66 0.55
CA GLY A 124 -6.52 -8.47 0.98
C GLY A 124 -5.00 -8.68 1.02
N ASP A 125 -4.53 -9.84 1.48
CA ASP A 125 -3.10 -10.18 1.53
C ASP A 125 -2.53 -10.39 0.11
N ASP A 126 -3.27 -11.05 -0.79
CA ASP A 126 -2.84 -11.30 -2.16
C ASP A 126 -2.73 -9.99 -2.95
N ARG A 127 -3.74 -9.11 -2.83
CA ARG A 127 -3.70 -7.77 -3.42
C ARG A 127 -2.53 -6.95 -2.89
N THR A 128 -2.35 -6.94 -1.58
CA THR A 128 -1.29 -6.15 -0.91
C THR A 128 0.10 -6.57 -1.37
N VAL A 129 0.40 -7.87 -1.45
CA VAL A 129 1.73 -8.32 -1.87
C VAL A 129 2.02 -7.98 -3.34
N LEU A 130 1.03 -8.11 -4.21
CA LEU A 130 1.17 -7.72 -5.62
C LEU A 130 1.39 -6.22 -5.76
N TYR A 131 0.61 -5.41 -5.04
CA TYR A 131 0.78 -3.96 -5.03
C TYR A 131 2.18 -3.54 -4.59
N LEU A 132 2.66 -4.05 -3.46
CA LEU A 132 3.99 -3.71 -2.95
C LEU A 132 5.12 -4.09 -3.92
N VAL A 133 5.05 -5.27 -4.53
CA VAL A 133 6.13 -5.78 -5.36
C VAL A 133 6.11 -5.18 -6.78
N TYR A 134 4.93 -5.05 -7.40
CA TYR A 134 4.84 -4.67 -8.82
C TYR A 134 4.52 -3.19 -9.05
N PHE A 135 3.80 -2.53 -8.16
CA PHE A 135 3.47 -1.11 -8.31
C PHE A 135 4.39 -0.22 -7.49
N GLU A 136 4.74 -0.64 -6.28
CA GLU A 136 5.64 0.10 -5.42
C GLU A 136 7.11 -0.32 -5.59
N GLU A 137 7.38 -1.37 -6.35
CA GLU A 137 8.73 -1.87 -6.60
C GLU A 137 9.51 -2.12 -5.29
N VAL A 138 8.80 -2.56 -4.25
CA VAL A 138 9.42 -2.93 -2.98
C VAL A 138 10.07 -4.28 -3.16
N ASP A 139 11.33 -4.41 -2.75
CA ASP A 139 12.03 -5.69 -2.79
C ASP A 139 11.39 -6.72 -1.85
N GLY A 140 11.73 -7.99 -2.04
CA GLY A 140 11.14 -9.08 -1.27
C GLY A 140 11.37 -8.97 0.23
N ASP A 141 12.51 -8.41 0.66
CA ASP A 141 12.83 -8.22 2.08
C ASP A 141 12.00 -7.09 2.69
N GLY A 142 11.86 -5.99 1.97
CA GLY A 142 11.00 -4.87 2.35
C GLY A 142 9.53 -5.28 2.41
N ALA A 143 9.03 -5.98 1.39
CA ALA A 143 7.66 -6.46 1.37
C ALA A 143 7.36 -7.46 2.50
N ALA A 144 8.31 -8.37 2.81
CA ALA A 144 8.20 -9.28 3.95
C ALA A 144 8.11 -8.50 5.28
N LYS A 145 8.95 -7.49 5.43
CA LYS A 145 8.96 -6.62 6.61
C LYS A 145 7.65 -5.83 6.73
N ILE A 146 7.18 -5.21 5.65
CA ILE A 146 5.91 -4.48 5.63
C ILE A 146 4.77 -5.41 6.03
N MET A 147 4.70 -6.61 5.45
CA MET A 147 3.60 -7.55 5.69
C MET A 147 3.74 -8.36 6.99
N GLY A 148 4.83 -8.21 7.74
CA GLY A 148 5.08 -8.98 8.97
C GLY A 148 5.19 -10.49 8.71
N LYS A 149 5.76 -10.87 7.57
CA LYS A 149 5.93 -12.26 7.13
C LYS A 149 7.41 -12.62 7.02
N SER A 150 7.74 -13.91 7.15
CA SER A 150 9.07 -14.38 6.78
C SER A 150 9.27 -14.35 5.26
N LYS A 151 10.51 -14.35 4.78
CA LYS A 151 10.83 -14.42 3.34
C LYS A 151 10.14 -15.60 2.63
N LYS A 152 10.12 -16.78 3.29
CA LYS A 152 9.47 -17.98 2.75
C LYS A 152 7.95 -17.81 2.68
N GLN A 153 7.34 -17.24 3.71
CA GLN A 153 5.89 -16.95 3.70
C GLN A 153 5.52 -15.94 2.63
N LEU A 154 6.34 -14.89 2.45
CA LEU A 154 6.11 -13.90 1.39
C LEU A 154 6.23 -14.53 -0.01
N ALA A 155 7.27 -15.34 -0.26
CA ALA A 155 7.45 -16.01 -1.55
C ALA A 155 6.25 -16.92 -1.90
N ASN A 156 5.75 -17.69 -0.93
CA ASN A 156 4.56 -18.52 -1.11
C ASN A 156 3.30 -17.67 -1.35
N LEU A 157 3.16 -16.56 -0.61
CA LEU A 157 2.04 -15.64 -0.79
C LEU A 157 2.07 -15.01 -2.19
N LEU A 158 3.24 -14.52 -2.62
CA LEU A 158 3.41 -13.88 -3.93
C LEU A 158 3.12 -14.87 -5.06
N TYR A 159 3.57 -16.12 -4.94
CA TYR A 159 3.26 -17.18 -5.91
C TYR A 159 1.75 -17.39 -6.01
N ARG A 160 1.08 -17.59 -4.87
CA ARG A 160 -0.38 -17.78 -4.82
C ARG A 160 -1.14 -16.58 -5.38
N ALA A 161 -0.73 -15.37 -5.01
CA ALA A 161 -1.33 -14.13 -5.47
C ALA A 161 -1.24 -13.96 -6.99
N LYS A 162 -0.08 -14.31 -7.59
CA LYS A 162 0.09 -14.33 -9.05
C LYS A 162 -0.87 -15.31 -9.73
N GLN A 163 -1.02 -16.51 -9.19
CA GLN A 163 -1.95 -17.51 -9.74
C GLN A 163 -3.40 -17.03 -9.64
N ALA A 164 -3.77 -16.42 -8.51
CA ALA A 164 -5.09 -15.86 -8.33
C ALA A 164 -5.37 -14.72 -9.32
N LEU A 165 -4.42 -13.79 -9.49
CA LEU A 165 -4.55 -12.71 -10.49
C LEU A 165 -4.64 -13.24 -11.92
N LYS A 166 -3.79 -14.23 -12.27
CA LYS A 166 -3.85 -14.88 -13.59
C LYS A 166 -5.25 -15.45 -13.86
N THR A 167 -5.82 -16.16 -12.88
CA THR A 167 -7.18 -16.73 -12.99
C THR A 167 -8.25 -15.65 -13.21
N GLU A 168 -8.16 -14.50 -12.50
CA GLU A 168 -9.11 -13.42 -12.69
C GLU A 168 -8.95 -12.74 -14.06
N LEU A 169 -7.72 -12.54 -14.53
CA LEU A 169 -7.44 -11.97 -15.85
C LEU A 169 -7.88 -12.88 -17.00
N GLU A 170 -7.72 -14.21 -16.86
CA GLU A 170 -8.22 -15.18 -17.83
C GLU A 170 -9.75 -15.14 -17.98
N LYS A 171 -10.49 -14.87 -16.91
CA LYS A 171 -11.96 -14.67 -16.97
C LYS A 171 -12.36 -13.45 -17.80
N GLU A 172 -11.51 -12.41 -17.81
CA GLU A 172 -11.70 -11.19 -18.60
C GLU A 172 -11.15 -11.32 -20.05
N GLY A 173 -10.71 -12.51 -20.43
CA GLY A 173 -10.25 -12.78 -21.80
C GLY A 173 -8.77 -12.49 -22.07
N PHE A 174 -7.97 -12.23 -21.04
CA PHE A 174 -6.52 -12.12 -21.19
C PHE A 174 -5.90 -13.51 -21.39
N CYS A 175 -5.31 -13.74 -22.56
CA CYS A 175 -4.53 -14.95 -22.83
C CYS A 175 -3.06 -14.70 -22.50
N TYR A 176 -2.52 -15.41 -21.52
CA TYR A 176 -1.07 -15.44 -21.27
C TYR A 176 -0.44 -16.55 -22.10
N GLU A 177 0.42 -16.19 -23.05
CA GLU A 177 1.38 -17.15 -23.58
C GLU A 177 2.50 -17.29 -22.53
N ASP A 178 2.61 -18.48 -21.94
CA ASP A 178 3.75 -18.82 -21.08
C ASP A 178 5.04 -18.76 -21.93
N ARG A 179 5.85 -17.73 -21.73
CA ARG A 179 7.23 -17.64 -22.23
C ARG A 179 8.20 -18.07 -21.16
#